data_896fec9888e0a84b46bf37cb52508ec9
#
_entry.id   896fec9888e0a84b46bf37cb52508ec9
#
_cell.length_a   1.000
_cell.length_b   1.000
_cell.length_c   1.000
_cell.angle_alpha   90.00
_cell.angle_beta   90.00
_cell.angle_gamma   90.00
#
_symmetry.space_group_name_H-M   'P 1'
#
loop_
_entity.id
_entity.type
_entity.pdbx_description
1 polymer ?
#
loop_
_entity_poly.entity_id
_entity_poly.type
_entity_poly.pdbx_seq_one_letter_code
_entity_poly.pdbx_strand_id
1 'polypeptide(L)'
;VELLNYQLLSKSPISAISINIINNIEREFAVPQVSFVKRELLSNTVRGQMSVVDGQQRLTTNYKAYCDHPDLKSVVLDLEKGEFVINAEAYRKNQIPVGMLLNKDDNKLIAYIEKNKALASPMTVNALLQIRNKIKTYQYTINFATDLTEDEQINWFEVLNNAGSRVSIIQMRFSKLKAHSIDVYTQYTYVYRNMVQEYGYDFFTPQKTNVSYSVAALNPAYELL
;
A
#
# COMPACT_ATOMS: atom_id res chain seq x y z
N VAL A 1 3.60 4.23 7.55
CA VAL A 1 3.55 5.04 8.78
C VAL A 1 2.45 6.06 8.70
N GLU A 2 2.41 6.94 7.70
CA GLU A 2 1.41 8.03 7.60
C GLU A 2 -0.03 7.55 7.75
N LEU A 3 -0.46 6.53 6.98
CA LEU A 3 -1.81 5.98 7.07
C LEU A 3 -2.17 5.56 8.50
N LEU A 4 -1.26 4.85 9.18
CA LEU A 4 -1.50 4.39 10.55
C LEU A 4 -1.62 5.57 11.54
N ASN A 5 -0.82 6.60 11.35
CA ASN A 5 -0.90 7.82 12.15
C ASN A 5 -2.20 8.60 11.87
N TYR A 6 -2.65 8.66 10.62
CA TYR A 6 -3.96 9.24 10.30
C TYR A 6 -5.10 8.47 10.96
N GLN A 7 -5.05 7.14 10.93
CA GLN A 7 -6.05 6.29 11.58
C GLN A 7 -6.02 6.47 13.11
N LEU A 8 -4.80 6.52 13.70
CA LEU A 8 -4.61 6.75 15.12
C LEU A 8 -5.17 8.09 15.58
N LEU A 9 -4.89 9.15 14.84
CA LEU A 9 -5.29 10.52 15.20
C LEU A 9 -6.71 10.88 14.74
N SER A 10 -7.41 10.00 14.03
CA SER A 10 -8.72 10.27 13.40
C SER A 10 -8.71 11.52 12.50
N LYS A 11 -7.56 11.84 11.90
CA LYS A 11 -7.39 12.99 11.01
C LYS A 11 -7.57 12.62 9.54
N SER A 12 -7.59 11.33 9.22
CA SER A 12 -7.85 10.91 7.85
C SER A 12 -9.29 11.19 7.48
N PRO A 13 -9.55 11.88 6.38
CA PRO A 13 -10.87 11.84 5.77
C PRO A 13 -11.22 10.38 5.47
N ILE A 14 -12.48 10.01 5.53
CA ILE A 14 -12.96 8.68 5.17
C ILE A 14 -12.51 8.42 3.75
N SER A 15 -11.50 7.56 3.62
CA SER A 15 -10.93 7.26 2.31
C SER A 15 -11.77 6.18 1.65
N ALA A 16 -12.31 6.48 0.47
CA ALA A 16 -13.05 5.50 -0.31
C ALA A 16 -12.09 4.42 -0.84
N ILE A 17 -12.58 3.19 -0.87
CA ILE A 17 -11.96 2.06 -1.56
C ILE A 17 -12.89 1.70 -2.71
N SER A 18 -12.35 1.51 -3.90
CA SER A 18 -13.12 1.16 -5.09
C SER A 18 -12.83 -0.27 -5.50
N ILE A 19 -13.88 -1.06 -5.60
CA ILE A 19 -13.81 -2.50 -5.85
C ILE A 19 -14.69 -2.85 -7.04
N ASN A 20 -14.14 -3.60 -8.00
CA ASN A 20 -14.89 -4.23 -9.08
C ASN A 20 -15.15 -5.71 -8.74
N ILE A 21 -16.41 -6.11 -8.66
CA ILE A 21 -16.82 -7.49 -8.43
C ILE A 21 -16.86 -8.22 -9.78
N ILE A 22 -16.17 -9.35 -9.88
CA ILE A 22 -16.04 -10.11 -11.12
C ILE A 22 -17.01 -11.31 -11.05
N ASN A 23 -18.15 -11.19 -11.71
CA ASN A 23 -19.15 -12.26 -11.79
C ASN A 23 -19.16 -12.97 -13.15
N ASN A 24 -18.94 -12.20 -14.23
CA ASN A 24 -18.97 -12.69 -15.60
C ASN A 24 -17.56 -13.05 -16.09
N ILE A 25 -17.36 -14.33 -16.46
CA ILE A 25 -16.07 -14.86 -16.94
C ILE A 25 -15.89 -14.70 -18.45
N GLU A 26 -16.97 -14.47 -19.20
CA GLU A 26 -16.92 -14.40 -20.68
C GLU A 26 -16.34 -13.09 -21.18
N ARG A 27 -16.24 -12.07 -20.33
CA ARG A 27 -15.48 -10.86 -20.65
C ARG A 27 -14.00 -11.14 -20.48
N GLU A 28 -13.25 -11.00 -21.54
CA GLU A 28 -11.80 -11.01 -21.52
C GLU A 28 -11.32 -9.89 -20.60
N PHE A 29 -10.93 -10.27 -19.39
CA PHE A 29 -10.21 -9.35 -18.51
C PHE A 29 -8.77 -9.32 -19.00
N ALA A 30 -8.47 -8.41 -19.91
CA ALA A 30 -7.14 -8.21 -20.46
C ALA A 30 -6.15 -7.73 -19.39
N VAL A 31 -6.64 -7.15 -18.29
CA VAL A 31 -5.79 -6.72 -17.16
C VAL A 31 -5.28 -7.92 -16.41
N PRO A 32 -3.95 -8.13 -16.35
CA PRO A 32 -3.38 -9.18 -15.53
C PRO A 32 -3.75 -8.99 -14.06
N GLN A 33 -4.52 -9.94 -13.51
CA GLN A 33 -4.88 -9.90 -12.10
C GLN A 33 -3.71 -10.41 -11.26
N VAL A 34 -3.40 -9.70 -10.19
CA VAL A 34 -2.33 -10.08 -9.26
C VAL A 34 -2.87 -10.28 -7.85
N SER A 35 -2.30 -11.25 -7.15
CA SER A 35 -2.65 -11.50 -5.75
C SER A 35 -2.36 -10.28 -4.89
N PHE A 36 -3.20 -10.05 -3.86
CA PHE A 36 -3.24 -8.81 -3.11
C PHE A 36 -1.91 -8.46 -2.41
N VAL A 37 -1.26 -9.42 -1.76
CA VAL A 37 -0.04 -9.17 -0.98
C VAL A 37 1.22 -9.59 -1.70
N LYS A 38 1.24 -10.80 -2.25
CA LYS A 38 2.42 -11.38 -2.90
C LYS A 38 2.67 -10.80 -4.29
N ARG A 39 1.63 -10.18 -4.91
CA ARG A 39 1.68 -9.62 -6.26
C ARG A 39 2.01 -10.65 -7.34
N GLU A 40 1.67 -11.90 -7.09
CA GLU A 40 1.77 -13.00 -8.06
C GLU A 40 0.63 -12.92 -9.05
N LEU A 41 0.92 -13.19 -10.32
CA LEU A 41 -0.11 -13.29 -11.35
C LEU A 41 -1.08 -14.43 -11.00
N LEU A 42 -2.37 -14.13 -11.06
CA LEU A 42 -3.41 -15.12 -10.85
C LEU A 42 -3.73 -15.80 -12.19
N SER A 43 -3.90 -17.12 -12.14
CA SER A 43 -4.43 -17.88 -13.28
C SER A 43 -5.88 -17.46 -13.58
N ASN A 44 -6.33 -17.64 -14.80
CA ASN A 44 -7.54 -17.08 -15.42
C ASN A 44 -8.90 -17.31 -14.74
N THR A 45 -8.98 -17.89 -13.57
CA THR A 45 -10.22 -18.09 -12.81
C THR A 45 -10.41 -17.05 -11.72
N VAL A 46 -10.80 -15.85 -12.11
CA VAL A 46 -11.07 -14.75 -11.16
C VAL A 46 -12.56 -14.55 -10.84
N ARG A 47 -13.43 -15.46 -11.30
CA ARG A 47 -14.88 -15.40 -11.02
C ARG A 47 -15.16 -15.41 -9.52
N GLY A 48 -16.05 -14.54 -9.09
CA GLY A 48 -16.42 -14.40 -7.68
C GLY A 48 -15.36 -13.67 -6.84
N GLN A 49 -14.29 -13.18 -7.45
CA GLN A 49 -13.28 -12.38 -6.77
C GLN A 49 -13.58 -10.88 -6.86
N MET A 50 -12.92 -10.13 -6.01
CA MET A 50 -13.02 -8.68 -5.95
C MET A 50 -11.68 -8.07 -6.40
N SER A 51 -11.72 -7.27 -7.47
CA SER A 51 -10.56 -6.51 -7.94
C SER A 51 -10.55 -5.13 -7.29
N VAL A 52 -9.48 -4.78 -6.60
CA VAL A 52 -9.33 -3.46 -5.98
C VAL A 52 -8.84 -2.47 -7.02
N VAL A 53 -9.70 -1.58 -7.45
CA VAL A 53 -9.39 -0.53 -8.43
C VAL A 53 -8.63 0.62 -7.77
N ASP A 54 -9.10 1.10 -6.61
CA ASP A 54 -8.41 2.10 -5.79
C ASP A 54 -8.39 1.70 -4.31
N GLY A 55 -7.40 2.19 -3.58
CA GLY A 55 -7.22 1.89 -2.15
C GLY A 55 -6.31 0.71 -1.84
N GLN A 56 -5.62 0.13 -2.83
CA GLN A 56 -4.72 -1.01 -2.67
C GLN A 56 -3.69 -0.79 -1.56
N GLN A 57 -3.02 0.37 -1.53
CA GLN A 57 -2.00 0.69 -0.52
C GLN A 57 -2.57 0.72 0.89
N ARG A 58 -3.78 1.25 1.06
CA ARG A 58 -4.48 1.33 2.36
C ARG A 58 -4.81 -0.06 2.90
N LEU A 59 -5.44 -0.89 2.08
CA LEU A 59 -5.78 -2.26 2.44
C LEU A 59 -4.52 -3.11 2.69
N THR A 60 -3.53 -3.02 1.81
CA THR A 60 -2.28 -3.79 1.93
C THR A 60 -1.52 -3.42 3.21
N THR A 61 -1.44 -2.15 3.57
CA THR A 61 -0.77 -1.70 4.80
C THR A 61 -1.46 -2.29 6.04
N ASN A 62 -2.78 -2.17 6.14
CA ASN A 62 -3.53 -2.73 7.27
C ASN A 62 -3.44 -4.26 7.32
N TYR A 63 -3.54 -4.93 6.18
CA TYR A 63 -3.40 -6.38 6.10
C TYR A 63 -2.01 -6.85 6.53
N LYS A 64 -0.95 -6.17 6.08
CA LYS A 64 0.43 -6.48 6.48
C LYS A 64 0.65 -6.30 7.98
N ALA A 65 0.10 -5.24 8.58
CA ALA A 65 0.12 -5.04 10.02
C ALA A 65 -0.65 -6.15 10.77
N TYR A 66 -1.81 -6.53 10.27
CA TYR A 66 -2.67 -7.57 10.83
C TYR A 66 -2.03 -8.97 10.80
N CYS A 67 -1.19 -9.25 9.80
CA CYS A 67 -0.48 -10.53 9.64
C CYS A 67 0.96 -10.50 10.17
N ASP A 68 1.44 -9.43 10.78
CA ASP A 68 2.83 -9.25 11.21
C ASP A 68 3.83 -9.47 10.06
N HIS A 69 3.55 -8.85 8.90
CA HIS A 69 4.35 -9.05 7.69
C HIS A 69 5.77 -8.47 7.84
N PRO A 70 6.80 -9.13 7.27
CA PRO A 70 8.21 -8.67 7.34
C PRO A 70 8.44 -7.21 6.92
N ASP A 71 7.73 -6.71 5.91
CA ASP A 71 7.86 -5.33 5.43
C ASP A 71 7.52 -4.26 6.48
N LEU A 72 6.79 -4.62 7.54
CA LEU A 72 6.40 -3.69 8.59
C LEU A 72 7.14 -3.91 9.92
N LYS A 73 8.16 -4.76 9.95
CA LYS A 73 8.95 -5.00 11.17
C LYS A 73 9.62 -3.73 11.71
N SER A 74 10.04 -2.82 10.82
CA SER A 74 10.60 -1.53 11.23
C SER A 74 9.58 -0.50 11.70
N VAL A 75 8.28 -0.77 11.57
CA VAL A 75 7.23 0.15 11.99
C VAL A 75 6.82 -0.15 13.43
N VAL A 76 6.98 0.83 14.30
CA VAL A 76 6.65 0.71 15.73
C VAL A 76 5.74 1.84 16.18
N LEU A 77 4.87 1.58 17.16
CA LEU A 77 4.23 2.62 17.93
C LEU A 77 5.21 3.07 19.01
N ASP A 78 5.56 4.33 19.03
CA ASP A 78 6.33 4.99 20.07
C ASP A 78 5.37 5.63 21.07
N LEU A 79 5.35 5.11 22.29
CA LEU A 79 4.41 5.57 23.32
C LEU A 79 4.75 6.95 23.88
N GLU A 80 6.02 7.37 23.84
CA GLU A 80 6.40 8.72 24.27
C GLU A 80 5.94 9.77 23.26
N LYS A 81 6.04 9.44 21.96
CA LYS A 81 5.60 10.33 20.88
C LYS A 81 4.10 10.25 20.63
N GLY A 82 3.45 9.13 20.99
CA GLY A 82 2.05 8.87 20.69
C GLY A 82 1.77 8.65 19.22
N GLU A 83 2.76 8.19 18.44
CA GLU A 83 2.66 8.01 16.98
C GLU A 83 3.43 6.77 16.49
N PHE A 84 3.08 6.31 15.28
CA PHE A 84 3.87 5.30 14.61
C PHE A 84 5.08 5.94 13.94
N VAL A 85 6.24 5.31 14.12
CA VAL A 85 7.52 5.73 13.53
C VAL A 85 8.23 4.56 12.89
N ILE A 86 9.20 4.86 12.01
CA ILE A 86 10.12 3.86 11.48
C ILE A 86 11.30 3.76 12.44
N ASN A 87 11.59 2.55 12.92
CA ASN A 87 12.78 2.23 13.68
C ASN A 87 13.46 1.01 13.03
N ALA A 88 14.62 1.24 12.44
CA ALA A 88 15.43 0.20 11.81
C ALA A 88 16.36 -0.53 12.81
N GLU A 89 16.48 0.01 14.02
CA GLU A 89 17.32 -0.52 15.07
C GLU A 89 16.54 -1.43 16.05
N ALA A 90 17.18 -1.83 17.12
CA ALA A 90 16.52 -2.58 18.19
C ALA A 90 15.41 -1.73 18.84
N TYR A 91 14.27 -2.36 19.13
CA TYR A 91 13.12 -1.68 19.71
C TYR A 91 13.44 -1.14 21.11
N ARG A 92 13.06 0.10 21.38
CA ARG A 92 13.18 0.72 22.70
C ARG A 92 12.09 0.17 23.64
N LYS A 93 12.31 0.33 24.96
CA LYS A 93 11.40 -0.19 25.98
C LYS A 93 9.98 0.38 25.91
N ASN A 94 9.82 1.59 25.33
CA ASN A 94 8.56 2.29 25.15
C ASN A 94 7.97 2.10 23.74
N GLN A 95 8.50 1.17 22.96
CA GLN A 95 8.07 0.92 21.57
C GLN A 95 7.46 -0.47 21.43
N ILE A 96 6.41 -0.56 20.63
CA ILE A 96 5.77 -1.83 20.27
C ILE A 96 5.69 -1.97 18.74
N PRO A 97 6.16 -3.10 18.16
CA PRO A 97 6.02 -3.36 16.74
C PRO A 97 4.56 -3.37 16.29
N VAL A 98 4.27 -2.75 15.16
CA VAL A 98 2.90 -2.65 14.64
C VAL A 98 2.25 -4.01 14.44
N GLY A 99 3.02 -5.02 13.98
CA GLY A 99 2.54 -6.38 13.77
C GLY A 99 2.22 -7.13 15.08
N MET A 100 2.78 -6.73 16.22
CA MET A 100 2.38 -7.22 17.54
C MET A 100 1.13 -6.50 18.03
N LEU A 101 1.12 -5.17 17.90
CA LEU A 101 -0.02 -4.34 18.33
C LEU A 101 -1.30 -4.69 17.59
N LEU A 102 -1.25 -4.80 16.24
CA LEU A 102 -2.43 -4.97 15.38
C LEU A 102 -2.67 -6.42 14.93
N ASN A 103 -1.92 -7.37 15.45
CA ASN A 103 -2.02 -8.77 15.02
C ASN A 103 -3.47 -9.29 15.03
N LYS A 104 -3.78 -10.19 14.08
CA LYS A 104 -5.06 -10.90 14.06
C LYS A 104 -5.30 -11.76 15.31
N ASP A 105 -4.24 -12.32 15.85
CA ASP A 105 -4.23 -13.11 17.09
C ASP A 105 -3.95 -12.20 18.28
N ASP A 106 -4.94 -12.03 19.13
CA ASP A 106 -4.86 -11.15 20.31
C ASP A 106 -3.85 -11.67 21.33
N ASN A 107 -3.61 -12.97 21.38
CA ASN A 107 -2.63 -13.58 22.28
C ASN A 107 -1.21 -13.11 21.99
N LYS A 108 -0.90 -12.74 20.76
CA LYS A 108 0.44 -12.21 20.41
C LYS A 108 0.74 -10.88 21.05
N LEU A 109 -0.25 -10.00 21.17
CA LEU A 109 -0.10 -8.75 21.90
C LEU A 109 0.12 -9.01 23.39
N ILE A 110 -0.68 -9.87 23.99
CA ILE A 110 -0.58 -10.22 25.40
C ILE A 110 0.81 -10.81 25.70
N ALA A 111 1.22 -11.83 24.95
CA ALA A 111 2.53 -12.45 25.12
C ALA A 111 3.71 -11.49 24.91
N TYR A 112 3.55 -10.50 24.03
CA TYR A 112 4.56 -9.45 23.83
C TYR A 112 4.66 -8.53 25.05
N ILE A 113 3.52 -8.12 25.62
CA ILE A 113 3.47 -7.28 26.82
C ILE A 113 4.07 -8.01 28.05
N GLU A 114 3.73 -9.29 28.25
CA GLU A 114 4.27 -10.11 29.33
C GLU A 114 5.80 -10.20 29.30
N LYS A 115 6.38 -10.33 28.10
CA LYS A 115 7.84 -10.35 27.91
C LYS A 115 8.50 -8.99 28.11
N ASN A 116 7.76 -7.90 27.96
CA ASN A 116 8.26 -6.53 28.04
C ASN A 116 7.68 -5.79 29.25
N LYS A 117 8.24 -6.02 30.41
CA LYS A 117 7.76 -5.46 31.70
C LYS A 117 7.53 -3.94 31.66
N ALA A 118 8.27 -3.20 30.83
CA ALA A 118 8.08 -1.76 30.68
C ALA A 118 6.70 -1.39 30.11
N LEU A 119 6.04 -2.31 29.36
CA LEU A 119 4.72 -2.14 28.79
C LEU A 119 3.60 -2.73 29.66
N ALA A 120 3.94 -3.40 30.76
CA ALA A 120 2.99 -4.19 31.57
C ALA A 120 2.20 -3.35 32.59
N SER A 121 2.41 -2.02 32.66
CA SER A 121 1.61 -1.21 33.59
C SER A 121 0.13 -1.20 33.14
N PRO A 122 -0.85 -1.25 34.05
CA PRO A 122 -2.26 -1.24 33.71
C PRO A 122 -2.67 -0.08 32.80
N MET A 123 -2.07 1.09 33.04
CA MET A 123 -2.32 2.29 32.23
C MET A 123 -1.81 2.11 30.79
N THR A 124 -0.60 1.58 30.61
CA THR A 124 -0.01 1.32 29.30
C THR A 124 -0.80 0.27 28.54
N VAL A 125 -1.15 -0.83 29.21
CA VAL A 125 -1.96 -1.92 28.59
C VAL A 125 -3.30 -1.37 28.10
N ASN A 126 -3.99 -0.58 28.93
CA ASN A 126 -5.26 0.04 28.52
C ASN A 126 -5.09 0.97 27.31
N ALA A 127 -4.05 1.81 27.31
CA ALA A 127 -3.74 2.66 26.15
C ALA A 127 -3.48 1.86 24.87
N LEU A 128 -2.70 0.79 24.95
CA LEU A 128 -2.41 -0.10 23.82
C LEU A 128 -3.69 -0.76 23.29
N LEU A 129 -4.58 -1.23 24.16
CA LEU A 129 -5.86 -1.82 23.77
C LEU A 129 -6.79 -0.79 23.11
N GLN A 130 -6.84 0.44 23.61
CA GLN A 130 -7.60 1.52 23.00
C GLN A 130 -7.08 1.87 21.61
N ILE A 131 -5.76 2.02 21.46
CA ILE A 131 -5.13 2.31 20.16
C ILE A 131 -5.41 1.16 19.16
N ARG A 132 -5.21 -0.08 19.61
CA ARG A 132 -5.51 -1.28 18.83
C ARG A 132 -6.96 -1.28 18.35
N ASN A 133 -7.90 -1.09 19.27
CA ASN A 133 -9.33 -1.07 18.94
C ASN A 133 -9.66 0.04 17.95
N LYS A 134 -9.14 1.24 18.16
CA LYS A 134 -9.36 2.39 17.30
C LYS A 134 -8.94 2.13 15.85
N ILE A 135 -7.80 1.48 15.63
CA ILE A 135 -7.31 1.15 14.28
C ILE A 135 -8.08 -0.04 13.70
N LYS A 136 -8.36 -1.08 14.49
CA LYS A 136 -9.12 -2.25 14.02
C LYS A 136 -10.57 -1.93 13.65
N THR A 137 -11.17 -0.92 14.28
CA THR A 137 -12.54 -0.48 14.00
C THR A 137 -12.61 0.70 13.02
N TYR A 138 -11.49 1.09 12.44
CA TYR A 138 -11.45 2.15 11.44
C TYR A 138 -12.30 1.77 10.23
N GLN A 139 -13.18 2.68 9.84
CA GLN A 139 -14.15 2.44 8.76
C GLN A 139 -13.64 2.98 7.43
N TYR A 140 -13.88 2.22 6.38
CA TYR A 140 -13.70 2.64 5.00
C TYR A 140 -15.06 2.75 4.31
N THR A 141 -15.24 3.77 3.48
CA THR A 141 -16.33 3.78 2.50
C THR A 141 -15.93 2.90 1.33
N ILE A 142 -16.76 1.94 0.94
CA ILE A 142 -16.46 1.05 -0.17
C ILE A 142 -17.44 1.35 -1.30
N ASN A 143 -16.91 1.71 -2.46
CA ASN A 143 -17.64 1.85 -3.70
C ASN A 143 -17.53 0.54 -4.48
N PHE A 144 -18.66 -0.05 -4.85
CA PHE A 144 -18.71 -1.26 -5.64
C PHE A 144 -19.16 -0.96 -7.08
N ALA A 145 -18.47 -1.59 -8.02
CA ALA A 145 -18.92 -1.78 -9.39
C ALA A 145 -18.91 -3.27 -9.70
N THR A 146 -19.56 -3.68 -10.79
CA THR A 146 -19.67 -5.09 -11.16
C THR A 146 -19.35 -5.24 -12.63
N ASP A 147 -18.49 -6.21 -12.94
CA ASP A 147 -18.12 -6.62 -14.30
C ASP A 147 -17.65 -5.48 -15.21
N LEU A 148 -16.92 -4.51 -14.64
CA LEU A 148 -16.28 -3.45 -15.42
C LEU A 148 -15.22 -4.04 -16.35
N THR A 149 -15.21 -3.59 -17.58
CA THR A 149 -14.11 -3.84 -18.54
C THR A 149 -12.83 -3.14 -18.09
N GLU A 150 -11.72 -3.45 -18.75
CA GLU A 150 -10.44 -2.78 -18.51
C GLU A 150 -10.55 -1.27 -18.67
N ASP A 151 -11.08 -0.81 -19.81
CA ASP A 151 -11.24 0.63 -20.10
C ASP A 151 -12.14 1.32 -19.08
N GLU A 152 -13.24 0.68 -18.67
CA GLU A 152 -14.13 1.21 -17.66
C GLU A 152 -13.44 1.32 -16.28
N GLN A 153 -12.60 0.35 -15.91
CA GLN A 153 -11.82 0.41 -14.66
C GLN A 153 -10.77 1.52 -14.72
N ILE A 154 -10.08 1.68 -15.84
CA ILE A 154 -9.10 2.76 -16.05
C ILE A 154 -9.79 4.11 -15.97
N ASN A 155 -10.91 4.29 -16.67
CA ASN A 155 -11.68 5.54 -16.64
C ASN A 155 -12.18 5.85 -15.21
N TRP A 156 -12.68 4.85 -14.49
CA TRP A 156 -13.10 5.04 -13.11
C TRP A 156 -11.93 5.46 -12.21
N PHE A 157 -10.79 4.80 -12.34
CA PHE A 157 -9.58 5.17 -11.60
C PHE A 157 -9.12 6.61 -11.93
N GLU A 158 -9.19 7.03 -13.19
CA GLU A 158 -8.86 8.40 -13.61
C GLU A 158 -9.80 9.44 -12.98
N VAL A 159 -11.10 9.18 -12.99
CA VAL A 159 -12.11 10.06 -12.37
C VAL A 159 -11.87 10.20 -10.86
N LEU A 160 -11.60 9.09 -10.17
CA LEU A 160 -11.32 9.11 -8.73
C LEU A 160 -10.07 9.91 -8.40
N ASN A 161 -9.01 9.78 -9.19
CA ASN A 161 -7.76 10.52 -8.98
C ASN A 161 -7.88 12.00 -9.33
N ASN A 162 -8.70 12.37 -10.31
CA ASN A 162 -8.96 13.76 -10.63
C ASN A 162 -9.79 14.49 -9.55
N ALA A 163 -10.61 13.76 -8.80
CA ALA A 163 -11.40 14.28 -7.70
C ALA A 163 -10.65 14.37 -6.36
N GLY A 164 -9.50 13.68 -6.24
CA GLY A 164 -8.72 13.54 -5.00
C GLY A 164 -7.29 14.09 -5.07
N SER A 165 -6.36 13.43 -4.35
CA SER A 165 -4.93 13.72 -4.46
C SER A 165 -4.43 13.25 -5.83
N ARG A 166 -4.01 14.19 -6.65
CA ARG A 166 -3.64 13.96 -8.05
C ARG A 166 -2.48 12.96 -8.15
N VAL A 167 -2.78 11.79 -8.72
CA VAL A 167 -1.74 10.95 -9.34
C VAL A 167 -1.14 11.76 -10.49
N SER A 168 0.19 11.77 -10.63
CA SER A 168 0.80 12.50 -11.74
C SER A 168 0.32 11.93 -13.09
N ILE A 169 0.19 12.79 -14.09
CA ILE A 169 -0.19 12.38 -15.46
C ILE A 169 0.71 11.24 -15.95
N ILE A 170 2.00 11.26 -15.62
CA ILE A 170 2.96 10.21 -15.97
C ILE A 170 2.59 8.87 -15.30
N GLN A 171 2.22 8.89 -14.03
CA GLN A 171 1.81 7.66 -13.32
C GLN A 171 0.52 7.07 -13.91
N MET A 172 -0.43 7.90 -14.32
CA MET A 172 -1.65 7.45 -15.01
C MET A 172 -1.32 6.82 -16.36
N ARG A 173 -0.44 7.45 -17.15
CA ARG A 173 0.03 6.92 -18.43
C ARG A 173 0.72 5.56 -18.25
N PHE A 174 1.55 5.40 -17.23
CA PHE A 174 2.20 4.11 -16.94
C PHE A 174 1.22 3.05 -16.45
N SER A 175 0.18 3.44 -15.75
CA SER A 175 -0.90 2.51 -15.38
C SER A 175 -1.64 1.98 -16.63
N LYS A 176 -1.89 2.84 -17.61
CA LYS A 176 -2.47 2.42 -18.91
C LYS A 176 -1.54 1.46 -19.64
N LEU A 177 -0.25 1.78 -19.76
CA LEU A 177 0.71 0.89 -20.40
C LEU A 177 0.81 -0.47 -19.70
N LYS A 178 0.74 -0.46 -18.36
CA LYS A 178 0.76 -1.69 -17.56
C LYS A 178 -0.45 -2.57 -17.82
N ALA A 179 -1.62 -1.99 -18.06
CA ALA A 179 -2.81 -2.70 -18.47
C ALA A 179 -2.58 -3.47 -19.76
N HIS A 180 -1.83 -2.90 -20.71
CA HIS A 180 -1.41 -3.55 -21.95
C HIS A 180 -0.14 -4.42 -21.81
N SER A 181 0.14 -4.93 -20.61
CA SER A 181 1.31 -5.78 -20.29
C SER A 181 2.68 -5.09 -20.46
N ILE A 182 2.71 -3.76 -20.54
CA ILE A 182 3.94 -2.96 -20.61
C ILE A 182 4.22 -2.34 -19.24
N ASP A 183 4.94 -3.05 -18.38
CA ASP A 183 5.38 -2.50 -17.10
C ASP A 183 6.67 -1.69 -17.28
N VAL A 184 6.51 -0.37 -17.48
CA VAL A 184 7.63 0.57 -17.71
C VAL A 184 8.64 0.55 -16.54
N TYR A 185 8.21 0.29 -15.31
CA TYR A 185 9.12 0.25 -14.17
C TYR A 185 10.05 -0.97 -14.22
N THR A 186 9.49 -2.16 -14.42
CA THR A 186 10.30 -3.40 -14.44
C THR A 186 11.03 -3.61 -15.75
N GLN A 187 10.40 -3.26 -16.87
CA GLN A 187 10.95 -3.53 -18.20
C GLN A 187 11.93 -2.45 -18.68
N TYR A 188 11.81 -1.23 -18.16
CA TYR A 188 12.67 -0.12 -18.59
C TYR A 188 13.37 0.59 -17.44
N THR A 189 12.63 1.12 -16.46
CA THR A 189 13.21 2.02 -15.43
C THR A 189 14.27 1.34 -14.57
N TYR A 190 14.01 0.12 -14.12
CA TYR A 190 14.98 -0.64 -13.33
C TYR A 190 16.18 -1.08 -14.16
N VAL A 191 15.95 -1.49 -15.40
CA VAL A 191 17.05 -1.88 -16.32
C VAL A 191 17.95 -0.69 -16.57
N TYR A 192 17.36 0.47 -16.93
CA TYR A 192 18.11 1.71 -17.16
C TYR A 192 18.89 2.15 -15.93
N ARG A 193 18.26 2.12 -14.75
CA ARG A 193 18.90 2.47 -13.48
C ARG A 193 20.10 1.59 -13.19
N ASN A 194 19.96 0.28 -13.37
CA ASN A 194 21.06 -0.67 -13.15
C ASN A 194 22.22 -0.39 -14.12
N MET A 195 21.93 -0.14 -15.39
CA MET A 195 22.94 0.22 -16.37
C MET A 195 23.67 1.53 -15.97
N VAL A 196 22.95 2.55 -15.56
CA VAL A 196 23.53 3.83 -15.10
C VAL A 196 24.45 3.61 -13.88
N GLN A 197 24.05 2.75 -12.94
CA GLN A 197 24.85 2.40 -11.76
C GLN A 197 26.12 1.61 -12.14
N GLU A 198 26.01 0.66 -13.06
CA GLU A 198 27.17 -0.11 -13.57
C GLU A 198 28.22 0.77 -14.23
N TYR A 199 27.78 1.83 -14.91
CA TYR A 199 28.70 2.79 -15.54
C TYR A 199 29.17 3.92 -14.60
N GLY A 200 28.80 3.88 -13.30
CA GLY A 200 29.27 4.85 -12.30
C GLY A 200 28.64 6.23 -12.38
N TYR A 201 27.44 6.35 -12.99
CA TYR A 201 26.74 7.63 -13.14
C TYR A 201 25.72 7.88 -11.99
N ASP A 202 26.12 7.64 -10.75
CA ASP A 202 25.23 7.75 -9.57
C ASP A 202 24.69 9.17 -9.33
N PHE A 203 25.36 10.20 -9.83
CA PHE A 203 24.99 11.61 -9.64
C PHE A 203 23.74 12.05 -10.41
N PHE A 204 23.27 11.24 -11.37
CA PHE A 204 22.04 11.53 -12.12
C PHE A 204 20.77 10.96 -11.49
N THR A 205 20.86 10.21 -10.41
CA THR A 205 19.70 9.68 -9.68
C THR A 205 19.50 10.43 -8.38
N PRO A 206 18.77 11.58 -8.36
CA PRO A 206 18.47 12.25 -7.12
C PRO A 206 17.69 11.33 -6.20
N GLN A 207 18.21 11.05 -5.02
CA GLN A 207 17.62 10.12 -4.04
C GLN A 207 16.20 10.52 -3.55
N LYS A 208 15.67 11.66 -3.96
CA LYS A 208 14.43 12.25 -3.47
C LYS A 208 13.41 12.65 -4.54
N THR A 209 13.65 12.43 -5.82
CA THR A 209 12.67 12.76 -6.86
C THR A 209 11.82 11.54 -7.20
N ASN A 210 10.50 11.69 -7.13
CA ASN A 210 9.52 10.65 -7.51
C ASN A 210 9.56 10.29 -9.01
N VAL A 211 10.30 11.04 -9.81
CA VAL A 211 10.46 10.86 -11.25
C VAL A 211 11.94 10.63 -11.52
N SER A 212 12.32 9.38 -11.78
CA SER A 212 13.67 9.08 -12.24
C SER A 212 13.91 9.69 -13.63
N TYR A 213 15.16 10.01 -13.95
CA TYR A 213 15.54 10.58 -15.24
C TYR A 213 15.07 9.72 -16.42
N SER A 214 15.10 8.41 -16.27
CA SER A 214 14.59 7.45 -17.23
C SER A 214 13.11 7.62 -17.55
N VAL A 215 12.30 7.91 -16.52
CA VAL A 215 10.84 8.13 -16.67
C VAL A 215 10.56 9.47 -17.35
N ALA A 216 11.31 10.53 -17.00
CA ALA A 216 11.17 11.83 -17.65
C ALA A 216 11.51 11.78 -19.13
N ALA A 217 12.49 10.98 -19.54
CA ALA A 217 12.88 10.80 -20.93
C ALA A 217 11.80 10.10 -21.79
N LEU A 218 10.94 9.27 -21.18
CA LEU A 218 9.85 8.58 -21.90
C LEU A 218 8.62 9.47 -22.13
N ASN A 219 8.45 10.56 -21.39
CA ASN A 219 7.26 11.37 -21.50
C ASN A 219 7.07 11.99 -22.89
N PRO A 220 8.09 12.57 -23.54
CA PRO A 220 7.95 13.07 -24.92
C PRO A 220 7.59 11.94 -25.91
N ALA A 221 8.16 10.75 -25.76
CA ALA A 221 7.87 9.62 -26.63
C ALA A 221 6.39 9.16 -26.51
N TYR A 222 5.83 9.21 -25.30
CA TYR A 222 4.43 8.88 -25.08
C TYR A 222 3.47 9.91 -25.69
N GLU A 223 3.85 11.18 -25.75
CA GLU A 223 3.04 12.26 -26.33
C GLU A 223 2.97 12.19 -27.88
N LEU A 224 3.87 11.43 -28.49
CA LEU A 224 3.92 11.23 -29.94
C LEU A 224 3.11 10.01 -30.41
N LEU A 225 2.61 9.20 -29.50
CA LEU A 225 1.76 8.04 -29.76
C LEU A 225 0.26 8.40 -29.61
#